data_85a3ec0066b2622e7cf951a6957c50fc
#
_entry.id   85a3ec0066b2622e7cf951a6957c50fc
#
_cell.length_a   1.000
_cell.length_b   1.000
_cell.length_c   1.000
_cell.angle_alpha   90.00
_cell.angle_beta   90.00
_cell.angle_gamma   90.00
#
_symmetry.space_group_name_H-M   'P 1'
#
loop_
_entity.id
_entity.type
_entity.pdbx_description
1 polymer ?
#
loop_
_entity_poly.entity_id
_entity_poly.type
_entity_poly.pdbx_seq_one_letter_code
_entity_poly.pdbx_strand_id
1 'polypeptide(L)'
;MKPMYKKYLNLFVTVVLSLVSFYQQAHAEEIDYAADGQRRAQSAGELLVGKPAPDMKITTIDGSTIDLSEVYGKKPVYVKFWATWCIPCREQMPGFEAIYKQYHDQIEVISVNTGINDNLQSVKPFLKKMGLTMPTVIDDGTLARALKLRVTPQHVLIDKQGRFSYFGHVDDENFHNQLERVIHQPTVDKVTIVNSSAPDAHTYQVGDTLKNLAFTTINDNSIELKFGEDNSANIGLVFFGPWCEWYLEETAPDSSKACTQVRELLEDKSKSNNIKWVSISTNVWSSVAELHEYKKSYGTSLPIVFDGDGKLFEVFGVNQIPTIILMDKSGRIESKVSVQDSEFENVLTSL
;
A
#
# COMPACT_ATOMS: atom_id res chain seq x y z
N MET A 1 37.47 -54.92 29.76
CA MET A 1 36.33 -53.95 29.84
C MET A 1 36.69 -52.56 29.25
N LYS A 2 37.00 -52.46 27.95
CA LYS A 2 37.35 -51.17 27.33
C LYS A 2 36.77 -50.86 25.94
N PRO A 3 35.89 -51.63 25.30
CA PRO A 3 35.34 -51.15 23.99
C PRO A 3 33.94 -50.57 24.06
N MET A 4 33.15 -50.72 25.13
CA MET A 4 31.77 -50.24 25.19
C MET A 4 31.67 -48.72 25.39
N TYR A 5 32.53 -48.09 26.14
CA TYR A 5 32.51 -46.66 26.44
C TYR A 5 32.72 -45.81 25.19
N LYS A 6 33.61 -46.20 24.27
CA LYS A 6 33.83 -45.46 23.01
C LYS A 6 32.61 -45.49 22.08
N LYS A 7 31.79 -46.55 22.10
CA LYS A 7 30.60 -46.64 21.24
C LYS A 7 29.48 -45.72 21.69
N TYR A 8 29.30 -45.55 23.00
CA TYR A 8 28.30 -44.61 23.55
C TYR A 8 28.76 -43.15 23.48
N LEU A 9 30.07 -42.89 23.59
CA LEU A 9 30.60 -41.55 23.44
C LEU A 9 30.42 -41.01 22.01
N ASN A 10 30.67 -41.84 20.98
CA ASN A 10 30.46 -41.50 19.59
C ASN A 10 28.96 -41.31 19.23
N LEU A 11 28.07 -42.10 19.84
CA LEU A 11 26.64 -41.95 19.64
C LEU A 11 26.12 -40.66 20.28
N PHE A 12 26.63 -40.29 21.43
CA PHE A 12 26.26 -39.06 22.14
C PHE A 12 26.74 -37.82 21.39
N VAL A 13 27.96 -37.85 20.85
CA VAL A 13 28.51 -36.73 20.04
C VAL A 13 27.76 -36.59 18.74
N THR A 14 27.34 -37.65 18.05
CA THR A 14 26.55 -37.59 16.83
C THR A 14 25.14 -37.08 17.08
N VAL A 15 24.50 -37.46 18.18
CA VAL A 15 23.17 -36.97 18.56
C VAL A 15 23.21 -35.50 18.96
N VAL A 16 24.23 -35.05 19.68
CA VAL A 16 24.40 -33.63 20.06
C VAL A 16 24.71 -32.78 18.83
N LEU A 17 25.56 -33.24 17.90
CA LEU A 17 25.84 -32.54 16.64
C LEU A 17 24.61 -32.45 15.73
N SER A 18 23.78 -33.52 15.67
CA SER A 18 22.53 -33.45 14.90
C SER A 18 21.50 -32.52 15.55
N LEU A 19 21.40 -32.46 16.87
CA LEU A 19 20.52 -31.52 17.58
C LEU A 19 20.97 -30.06 17.41
N VAL A 20 22.29 -29.79 17.43
CA VAL A 20 22.82 -28.45 17.17
C VAL A 20 22.57 -28.04 15.72
N SER A 21 22.71 -28.96 14.76
CA SER A 21 22.38 -28.68 13.35
C SER A 21 20.88 -28.42 13.13
N PHE A 22 20.00 -29.14 13.84
CA PHE A 22 18.55 -28.86 13.82
C PHE A 22 18.20 -27.54 14.48
N TYR A 23 18.89 -27.11 15.53
CA TYR A 23 18.69 -25.83 16.17
C TYR A 23 19.16 -24.66 15.28
N GLN A 24 20.18 -24.84 14.45
CA GLN A 24 20.65 -23.83 13.50
C GLN A 24 19.78 -23.72 12.24
N GLN A 25 19.02 -24.75 11.88
CA GLN A 25 18.08 -24.68 10.75
C GLN A 25 16.68 -24.17 11.13
N ALA A 26 16.38 -24.01 12.41
CA ALA A 26 15.08 -23.54 12.91
C ALA A 26 15.02 -22.02 13.12
N HIS A 27 16.09 -21.27 12.86
CA HIS A 27 15.99 -19.83 12.66
C HIS A 27 15.51 -19.59 11.22
N ALA A 28 14.19 -19.66 11.01
CA ALA A 28 13.58 -18.90 9.91
C ALA A 28 14.14 -17.48 10.04
N GLU A 29 14.78 -16.94 9.00
CA GLU A 29 15.22 -15.56 8.98
C GLU A 29 14.00 -14.70 9.34
N GLU A 30 14.02 -14.11 10.52
CA GLU A 30 13.01 -13.16 10.95
C GLU A 30 13.05 -12.01 9.96
N ILE A 31 11.96 -11.79 9.23
CA ILE A 31 11.92 -10.74 8.22
C ILE A 31 12.13 -9.41 8.94
N ASP A 32 13.23 -8.75 8.66
CA ASP A 32 13.46 -7.38 9.10
C ASP A 32 12.56 -6.44 8.28
N TYR A 33 11.35 -6.22 8.78
CA TYR A 33 10.35 -5.35 8.13
C TYR A 33 10.84 -3.91 7.95
N ALA A 34 11.71 -3.39 8.83
CA ALA A 34 12.26 -2.07 8.69
C ALA A 34 13.23 -2.00 7.51
N ALA A 35 14.14 -2.98 7.40
CA ALA A 35 15.06 -3.06 6.26
C ALA A 35 14.32 -3.35 4.94
N ASP A 36 13.28 -4.18 4.96
CA ASP A 36 12.46 -4.45 3.78
C ASP A 36 11.69 -3.20 3.34
N GLY A 37 11.02 -2.51 4.26
CA GLY A 37 10.33 -1.25 4.00
C GLY A 37 11.27 -0.19 3.44
N GLN A 38 12.49 -0.08 3.99
CA GLN A 38 13.50 0.85 3.49
C GLN A 38 13.91 0.53 2.04
N ARG A 39 14.14 -0.74 1.71
CA ARG A 39 14.43 -1.16 0.33
C ARG A 39 13.30 -0.81 -0.63
N ARG A 40 12.03 -1.06 -0.26
CA ARG A 40 10.84 -0.75 -1.06
C ARG A 40 10.72 0.76 -1.31
N ALA A 41 10.87 1.58 -0.28
CA ALA A 41 10.83 3.04 -0.41
C ALA A 41 11.97 3.55 -1.31
N GLN A 42 13.19 3.08 -1.11
CA GLN A 42 14.34 3.46 -1.94
C GLN A 42 14.15 3.05 -3.40
N SER A 43 13.71 1.82 -3.65
CA SER A 43 13.43 1.33 -5.02
C SER A 43 12.34 2.17 -5.71
N ALA A 44 11.31 2.61 -4.97
CA ALA A 44 10.29 3.52 -5.49
C ALA A 44 10.89 4.86 -5.97
N GLY A 45 11.88 5.37 -5.24
CA GLY A 45 12.56 6.62 -5.54
C GLY A 45 13.70 6.54 -6.56
N GLU A 46 14.22 5.35 -6.85
CA GLU A 46 15.46 5.15 -7.60
C GLU A 46 15.51 5.89 -8.95
N LEU A 47 14.41 5.84 -9.70
CA LEU A 47 14.29 6.53 -10.99
C LEU A 47 13.79 7.97 -10.88
N LEU A 48 13.39 8.41 -9.69
CA LEU A 48 12.78 9.72 -9.44
C LEU A 48 13.75 10.72 -8.81
N VAL A 49 14.66 10.28 -7.95
CA VAL A 49 15.64 11.18 -7.31
C VAL A 49 16.36 12.03 -8.35
N GLY A 50 16.36 13.36 -8.14
CA GLY A 50 16.88 14.37 -9.08
C GLY A 50 15.90 14.77 -10.19
N LYS A 51 14.77 14.07 -10.38
CA LYS A 51 13.73 14.47 -11.33
C LYS A 51 12.80 15.51 -10.70
N PRO A 52 12.16 16.36 -11.53
CA PRO A 52 11.14 17.26 -11.03
C PRO A 52 9.99 16.49 -10.38
N ALA A 53 9.56 16.97 -9.21
CA ALA A 53 8.35 16.50 -8.57
C ALA A 53 7.11 17.13 -9.26
N PRO A 54 5.94 16.48 -9.14
CA PRO A 54 4.73 16.95 -9.76
C PRO A 54 4.25 18.27 -9.14
N ASP A 55 3.65 19.11 -9.97
CA ASP A 55 2.89 20.26 -9.53
C ASP A 55 1.47 19.80 -9.16
N MET A 56 1.08 19.98 -7.91
CA MET A 56 -0.20 19.50 -7.38
C MET A 56 -0.81 20.49 -6.40
N LYS A 57 -2.14 20.60 -6.45
CA LYS A 57 -2.94 21.28 -5.43
C LYS A 57 -3.52 20.23 -4.49
N ILE A 58 -3.22 20.36 -3.22
CA ILE A 58 -3.53 19.38 -2.20
C ILE A 58 -4.52 20.01 -1.22
N THR A 59 -5.69 19.39 -1.05
CA THR A 59 -6.70 19.87 -0.09
C THR A 59 -6.59 19.06 1.20
N THR A 60 -6.36 19.73 2.31
CA THR A 60 -6.25 19.14 3.64
C THR A 60 -7.62 18.85 4.25
N ILE A 61 -7.66 18.04 5.31
CA ILE A 61 -8.92 17.66 6.00
C ILE A 61 -9.63 18.82 6.73
N ASP A 62 -8.97 19.95 6.89
CA ASP A 62 -9.55 21.19 7.41
C ASP A 62 -10.04 22.15 6.31
N GLY A 63 -9.87 21.77 5.04
CA GLY A 63 -10.30 22.53 3.87
C GLY A 63 -9.27 23.54 3.35
N SER A 64 -8.08 23.61 3.94
CA SER A 64 -6.99 24.43 3.43
C SER A 64 -6.42 23.81 2.15
N THR A 65 -5.79 24.63 1.30
CA THR A 65 -5.14 24.18 0.06
C THR A 65 -3.66 24.50 0.11
N ILE A 66 -2.83 23.48 -0.20
CA ILE A 66 -1.39 23.63 -0.43
C ILE A 66 -1.16 23.50 -1.94
N ASP A 67 -0.65 24.56 -2.55
CA ASP A 67 -0.26 24.58 -3.96
C ASP A 67 1.26 24.40 -4.06
N LEU A 68 1.71 23.22 -4.50
CA LEU A 68 3.13 22.90 -4.56
C LEU A 68 3.91 23.83 -5.51
N SER A 69 3.25 24.37 -6.56
CA SER A 69 3.88 25.34 -7.45
C SER A 69 4.27 26.63 -6.74
N GLU A 70 3.52 27.01 -5.70
CA GLU A 70 3.80 28.19 -4.90
C GLU A 70 4.84 27.92 -3.79
N VAL A 71 5.06 26.66 -3.43
CA VAL A 71 6.04 26.22 -2.42
C VAL A 71 7.42 26.10 -3.03
N TYR A 72 7.52 25.47 -4.21
CA TYR A 72 8.79 25.27 -4.90
C TYR A 72 9.53 26.60 -5.15
N GLY A 73 10.83 26.57 -5.01
CA GLY A 73 11.70 27.75 -5.06
C GLY A 73 11.87 28.48 -3.71
N LYS A 74 10.90 28.33 -2.80
CA LYS A 74 10.87 28.99 -1.49
C LYS A 74 11.25 28.04 -0.36
N LYS A 75 10.55 26.89 -0.28
CA LYS A 75 10.73 25.85 0.74
C LYS A 75 10.91 24.50 0.09
N PRO A 76 11.67 23.57 0.71
CA PRO A 76 11.57 22.15 0.38
C PRO A 76 10.25 21.61 0.90
N VAL A 77 9.90 20.38 0.48
CA VAL A 77 8.68 19.71 0.91
C VAL A 77 9.03 18.36 1.55
N TYR A 78 8.41 18.06 2.68
CA TYR A 78 8.44 16.75 3.31
C TYR A 78 7.05 16.15 3.31
N VAL A 79 6.87 15.07 2.57
CA VAL A 79 5.65 14.27 2.55
C VAL A 79 5.88 12.98 3.31
N LYS A 80 4.98 12.65 4.24
CA LYS A 80 4.96 11.36 4.92
C LYS A 80 3.63 10.66 4.70
N PHE A 81 3.71 9.49 4.04
CA PHE A 81 2.56 8.59 3.90
C PHE A 81 2.41 7.71 5.13
N TRP A 82 1.17 7.52 5.58
CA TRP A 82 0.84 6.74 6.77
C TRP A 82 -0.60 6.25 6.77
N ALA A 83 -0.94 5.34 7.70
CA ALA A 83 -2.31 4.92 7.96
C ALA A 83 -2.55 4.77 9.47
N THR A 84 -3.80 4.84 9.91
CA THR A 84 -4.14 4.68 11.34
C THR A 84 -3.84 3.27 11.85
N TRP A 85 -3.94 2.27 11.00
CA TRP A 85 -3.67 0.86 11.28
C TRP A 85 -2.18 0.48 11.17
N CYS A 86 -1.33 1.35 10.63
CA CYS A 86 0.10 1.10 10.41
C CYS A 86 0.89 1.24 11.73
N ILE A 87 1.37 0.12 12.29
CA ILE A 87 2.10 0.10 13.56
C ILE A 87 3.37 0.97 13.53
N PRO A 88 4.33 0.79 12.57
CA PRO A 88 5.53 1.63 12.53
C PRO A 88 5.22 3.10 12.25
N CYS A 89 4.09 3.39 11.59
CA CYS A 89 3.65 4.78 11.41
C CYS A 89 3.34 5.42 12.77
N ARG A 90 2.59 4.72 13.64
CA ARG A 90 2.23 5.21 14.99
C ARG A 90 3.46 5.50 15.83
N GLU A 91 4.45 4.64 15.77
CA GLU A 91 5.72 4.78 16.48
C GLU A 91 6.50 6.02 16.05
N GLN A 92 6.47 6.35 14.76
CA GLN A 92 7.17 7.50 14.19
C GLN A 92 6.38 8.83 14.28
N MET A 93 5.09 8.82 14.67
CA MET A 93 4.27 10.05 14.72
C MET A 93 4.81 11.14 15.68
N PRO A 94 5.31 10.81 16.89
CA PRO A 94 5.89 11.83 17.78
C PRO A 94 7.08 12.56 17.16
N GLY A 95 7.99 11.83 16.49
CA GLY A 95 9.12 12.41 15.74
C GLY A 95 8.65 13.28 14.56
N PHE A 96 7.64 12.84 13.85
CA PHE A 96 7.06 13.59 12.75
C PHE A 96 6.44 14.92 13.20
N GLU A 97 5.67 14.93 14.29
CA GLU A 97 5.13 16.15 14.90
C GLU A 97 6.27 17.07 15.42
N ALA A 98 7.33 16.51 15.97
CA ALA A 98 8.48 17.30 16.42
C ALA A 98 9.16 18.00 15.23
N ILE A 99 9.36 17.30 14.10
CA ILE A 99 9.88 17.90 12.86
C ILE A 99 8.97 19.04 12.39
N TYR A 100 7.65 18.83 12.36
CA TYR A 100 6.72 19.87 11.99
C TYR A 100 6.83 21.10 12.89
N LYS A 101 6.78 20.92 14.20
CA LYS A 101 6.89 22.04 15.16
C LYS A 101 8.21 22.81 15.07
N GLN A 102 9.30 22.10 14.77
CA GLN A 102 10.62 22.71 14.68
C GLN A 102 10.86 23.44 13.36
N TYR A 103 10.34 22.93 12.24
CA TYR A 103 10.77 23.36 10.91
C TYR A 103 9.67 23.88 10.01
N HIS A 104 8.37 23.97 10.42
CA HIS A 104 7.26 24.36 9.53
C HIS A 104 7.45 25.72 8.83
N ASP A 105 8.27 26.64 9.38
CA ASP A 105 8.63 27.89 8.73
C ASP A 105 9.66 27.71 7.60
N GLN A 106 10.44 26.63 7.64
CA GLN A 106 11.57 26.36 6.75
C GLN A 106 11.28 25.28 5.69
N ILE A 107 10.36 24.36 5.97
CA ILE A 107 9.96 23.26 5.10
C ILE A 107 8.43 23.14 5.09
N GLU A 108 7.84 22.84 3.96
CA GLU A 108 6.43 22.46 3.88
C GLU A 108 6.27 21.00 4.28
N VAL A 109 5.53 20.72 5.36
CA VAL A 109 5.30 19.37 5.89
C VAL A 109 3.88 18.95 5.56
N ILE A 110 3.73 17.83 4.87
CA ILE A 110 2.44 17.28 4.45
C ILE A 110 2.29 15.86 4.96
N SER A 111 1.32 15.70 5.85
CA SER A 111 0.92 14.41 6.40
C SER A 111 -0.13 13.78 5.47
N VAL A 112 0.20 12.67 4.79
CA VAL A 112 -0.68 12.01 3.84
C VAL A 112 -1.12 10.66 4.40
N ASN A 113 -2.36 10.61 4.90
CA ASN A 113 -3.00 9.34 5.17
C ASN A 113 -3.34 8.67 3.83
N THR A 114 -3.00 7.39 3.66
CA THR A 114 -3.17 6.67 2.38
C THR A 114 -4.63 6.50 1.95
N GLY A 115 -5.58 6.78 2.83
CA GLY A 115 -7.00 6.50 2.58
C GLY A 115 -7.36 5.00 2.59
N ILE A 116 -6.38 4.10 2.54
CA ILE A 116 -6.67 2.65 2.58
C ILE A 116 -7.19 2.28 3.97
N ASN A 117 -8.43 1.80 4.04
CA ASN A 117 -9.16 1.46 5.27
C ASN A 117 -9.23 2.61 6.29
N ASP A 118 -9.05 3.84 5.83
CA ASP A 118 -9.14 5.06 6.61
C ASP A 118 -10.11 6.06 5.99
N ASN A 119 -10.69 6.90 6.84
CA ASN A 119 -11.57 7.99 6.45
C ASN A 119 -11.54 9.10 7.52
N LEU A 120 -12.33 10.16 7.36
CA LEU A 120 -12.37 11.26 8.33
C LEU A 120 -12.76 10.82 9.74
N GLN A 121 -13.59 9.76 9.86
CA GLN A 121 -14.06 9.24 11.15
C GLN A 121 -12.96 8.49 11.89
N SER A 122 -12.01 7.85 11.21
CA SER A 122 -10.84 7.21 11.80
C SER A 122 -9.67 8.18 12.01
N VAL A 123 -9.39 9.03 11.01
CA VAL A 123 -8.22 9.92 10.99
C VAL A 123 -8.32 11.05 12.01
N LYS A 124 -9.44 11.78 12.09
CA LYS A 124 -9.55 12.93 13.01
C LYS A 124 -9.38 12.54 14.49
N PRO A 125 -10.04 11.49 15.02
CA PRO A 125 -9.79 11.04 16.39
C PRO A 125 -8.36 10.56 16.62
N PHE A 126 -7.74 9.91 15.62
CA PHE A 126 -6.35 9.47 15.70
C PHE A 126 -5.41 10.66 15.85
N LEU A 127 -5.50 11.69 14.98
CA LEU A 127 -4.69 12.90 15.07
C LEU A 127 -4.83 13.57 16.44
N LYS A 128 -6.07 13.69 16.93
CA LYS A 128 -6.34 14.25 18.27
C LYS A 128 -5.72 13.42 19.39
N LYS A 129 -5.85 12.09 19.33
CA LYS A 129 -5.28 11.17 20.34
C LYS A 129 -3.76 11.24 20.38
N MET A 130 -3.12 11.36 19.22
CA MET A 130 -1.66 11.45 19.09
C MET A 130 -1.10 12.86 19.27
N GLY A 131 -1.97 13.88 19.39
CA GLY A 131 -1.56 15.28 19.54
C GLY A 131 -0.89 15.86 18.28
N LEU A 132 -1.32 15.41 17.10
CA LEU A 132 -0.75 15.79 15.81
C LEU A 132 -1.43 17.06 15.27
N THR A 133 -0.65 18.00 14.77
CA THR A 133 -1.12 19.32 14.34
C THR A 133 -0.69 19.70 12.91
N MET A 134 0.14 18.86 12.26
CA MET A 134 0.58 19.09 10.89
C MET A 134 -0.58 19.02 9.90
N PRO A 135 -0.50 19.77 8.75
CA PRO A 135 -1.47 19.67 7.66
C PRO A 135 -1.63 18.22 7.21
N THR A 136 -2.86 17.71 7.24
CA THR A 136 -3.15 16.31 6.94
C THR A 136 -4.12 16.19 5.78
N VAL A 137 -3.85 15.26 4.89
CA VAL A 137 -4.65 14.87 3.72
C VAL A 137 -5.08 13.43 3.88
N ILE A 138 -6.28 13.07 3.42
CA ILE A 138 -6.65 11.69 3.14
C ILE A 138 -6.57 11.53 1.62
N ASP A 139 -5.63 10.69 1.17
CA ASP A 139 -5.37 10.49 -0.26
C ASP A 139 -6.46 9.62 -0.90
N ASP A 140 -6.82 9.96 -2.12
CA ASP A 140 -7.70 9.17 -2.98
C ASP A 140 -6.95 8.23 -3.95
N GLY A 141 -5.63 8.10 -3.76
CA GLY A 141 -4.70 7.36 -4.61
C GLY A 141 -3.86 8.27 -5.53
N THR A 142 -4.25 9.52 -5.69
CA THR A 142 -3.57 10.47 -6.59
C THR A 142 -2.15 10.79 -6.12
N LEU A 143 -1.96 11.13 -4.83
CA LEU A 143 -0.63 11.38 -4.27
C LEU A 143 0.18 10.09 -4.17
N ALA A 144 -0.43 9.00 -3.74
CA ALA A 144 0.22 7.69 -3.65
C ALA A 144 0.83 7.28 -4.99
N ARG A 145 0.10 7.46 -6.08
CA ARG A 145 0.58 7.15 -7.43
C ARG A 145 1.64 8.13 -7.91
N ALA A 146 1.41 9.43 -7.73
CA ALA A 146 2.33 10.49 -8.16
C ALA A 146 3.70 10.40 -7.44
N LEU A 147 3.70 10.05 -6.16
CA LEU A 147 4.88 9.94 -5.30
C LEU A 147 5.35 8.48 -5.10
N LYS A 148 4.82 7.56 -5.91
CA LYS A 148 5.23 6.14 -5.94
C LYS A 148 5.21 5.46 -4.59
N LEU A 149 4.07 5.55 -3.89
CA LEU A 149 3.88 4.84 -2.63
C LEU A 149 4.07 3.33 -2.79
N ARG A 150 4.86 2.72 -1.91
CA ARG A 150 5.15 1.27 -1.86
C ARG A 150 5.02 0.68 -0.47
N VAL A 151 5.22 1.51 0.54
CA VAL A 151 5.22 1.09 1.95
C VAL A 151 4.62 2.20 2.82
N THR A 152 4.22 1.86 4.02
CA THR A 152 3.87 2.81 5.07
C THR A 152 4.65 2.48 6.35
N PRO A 153 5.26 3.48 7.02
CA PRO A 153 5.42 4.86 6.55
C PRO A 153 6.32 4.97 5.31
N GLN A 154 6.10 5.96 4.46
CA GLN A 154 7.05 6.34 3.43
C GLN A 154 7.35 7.83 3.54
N HIS A 155 8.63 8.17 3.62
CA HIS A 155 9.15 9.53 3.64
C HIS A 155 9.57 9.94 2.23
N VAL A 156 9.11 11.09 1.77
CA VAL A 156 9.53 11.69 0.51
C VAL A 156 10.01 13.11 0.77
N LEU A 157 11.24 13.42 0.41
CA LEU A 157 11.76 14.78 0.44
C LEU A 157 11.87 15.33 -0.98
N ILE A 158 11.38 16.55 -1.16
CA ILE A 158 11.50 17.32 -2.38
C ILE A 158 12.32 18.58 -2.01
N ASP A 159 13.36 18.84 -2.76
CA ASP A 159 14.25 19.99 -2.51
C ASP A 159 13.63 21.32 -2.92
N LYS A 160 14.30 22.44 -2.63
CA LYS A 160 13.83 23.79 -2.98
C LYS A 160 13.70 24.01 -4.49
N GLN A 161 14.41 23.24 -5.32
CA GLN A 161 14.25 23.27 -6.77
C GLN A 161 13.01 22.52 -7.27
N GLY A 162 12.21 21.93 -6.38
CA GLY A 162 11.07 21.10 -6.74
C GLY A 162 11.48 19.74 -7.31
N ARG A 163 12.63 19.19 -6.88
CA ARG A 163 13.12 17.87 -7.32
C ARG A 163 13.05 16.86 -6.19
N PHE A 164 12.70 15.64 -6.52
CA PHE A 164 12.80 14.55 -5.56
C PHE A 164 14.24 14.41 -5.05
N SER A 165 14.40 14.36 -3.75
CA SER A 165 15.71 14.33 -3.07
C SER A 165 15.94 13.05 -2.28
N TYR A 166 14.87 12.46 -1.71
CA TYR A 166 14.98 11.29 -0.86
C TYR A 166 13.66 10.50 -0.82
N PHE A 167 13.80 9.18 -0.74
CA PHE A 167 12.73 8.24 -0.41
C PHE A 167 13.22 7.30 0.68
N GLY A 168 12.43 7.10 1.73
CA GLY A 168 12.79 6.23 2.85
C GLY A 168 11.57 5.73 3.60
N HIS A 169 11.83 4.85 4.56
CA HIS A 169 10.81 4.22 5.41
C HIS A 169 11.12 4.40 6.89
N VAL A 170 12.38 4.36 7.27
CA VAL A 170 12.82 4.47 8.65
C VAL A 170 13.13 5.92 9.03
N ASP A 171 12.83 6.26 10.27
CA ASP A 171 13.16 7.55 10.89
C ASP A 171 14.53 7.41 11.58
N ASP A 172 15.60 7.45 10.79
CA ASP A 172 16.98 7.22 11.18
C ASP A 172 17.87 8.45 10.96
N GLU A 173 19.13 8.34 11.38
CA GLU A 173 20.13 9.40 11.19
C GLU A 173 20.29 9.79 9.71
N ASN A 174 20.21 8.84 8.79
CA ASN A 174 20.31 9.14 7.35
C ASN A 174 19.13 10.00 6.89
N PHE A 175 17.90 9.66 7.30
CA PHE A 175 16.72 10.49 6.99
C PHE A 175 16.89 11.91 7.55
N HIS A 176 17.31 12.07 8.81
CA HIS A 176 17.53 13.38 9.42
C HIS A 176 18.61 14.18 8.71
N ASN A 177 19.72 13.55 8.30
CA ASN A 177 20.77 14.19 7.53
C ASN A 177 20.26 14.67 6.14
N GLN A 178 19.39 13.91 5.48
CA GLN A 178 18.76 14.34 4.22
C GLN A 178 17.78 15.48 4.43
N LEU A 179 16.99 15.45 5.51
CA LEU A 179 16.07 16.52 5.90
C LEU A 179 16.82 17.84 6.14
N GLU A 180 17.86 17.84 6.96
CA GLU A 180 18.70 19.01 7.22
C GLU A 180 19.33 19.53 5.93
N ARG A 181 19.81 18.64 5.07
CA ARG A 181 20.38 19.01 3.79
C ARG A 181 19.40 19.81 2.92
N VAL A 182 18.13 19.38 2.78
CA VAL A 182 17.16 20.09 1.95
C VAL A 182 16.69 21.40 2.58
N ILE A 183 16.59 21.47 3.91
CA ILE A 183 16.23 22.68 4.65
C ILE A 183 17.28 23.78 4.45
N HIS A 184 18.57 23.43 4.51
CA HIS A 184 19.67 24.40 4.43
C HIS A 184 20.15 24.70 3.01
N GLN A 185 19.52 24.13 1.97
CA GLN A 185 19.79 24.52 0.60
C GLN A 185 19.51 26.03 0.37
N PRO A 186 20.31 26.72 -0.48
CA PRO A 186 19.99 28.08 -0.88
C PRO A 186 18.66 28.13 -1.65
N THR A 187 17.96 29.25 -1.53
CA THR A 187 16.80 29.54 -2.37
C THR A 187 17.21 29.67 -3.84
N VAL A 188 16.30 29.32 -4.75
CA VAL A 188 16.58 29.36 -6.19
C VAL A 188 15.56 30.24 -6.89
N ASP A 189 16.06 31.08 -7.79
CA ASP A 189 15.23 32.02 -8.53
C ASP A 189 14.43 31.38 -9.68
N LYS A 190 14.77 30.14 -10.06
CA LYS A 190 14.16 29.46 -11.20
C LYS A 190 13.91 27.99 -10.90
N VAL A 191 12.64 27.61 -10.83
CA VAL A 191 12.18 26.23 -10.66
C VAL A 191 11.66 25.70 -11.99
N THR A 192 12.01 24.47 -12.33
CA THR A 192 11.38 23.77 -13.46
C THR A 192 10.16 23.03 -12.95
N ILE A 193 8.98 23.61 -13.15
CA ILE A 193 7.71 22.96 -12.82
C ILE A 193 7.33 22.05 -13.98
N VAL A 194 7.08 20.77 -13.68
CA VAL A 194 6.45 19.85 -14.62
C VAL A 194 4.97 19.82 -14.29
N ASN A 195 4.18 20.45 -15.16
CA ASN A 195 2.72 20.34 -15.05
C ASN A 195 2.34 18.86 -15.20
N SER A 196 2.17 18.21 -14.09
CA SER A 196 1.51 16.90 -14.04
C SER A 196 0.01 17.18 -13.88
N SER A 197 -0.64 17.72 -14.91
CA SER A 197 -2.05 17.46 -15.04
C SER A 197 -2.16 15.93 -15.25
N ALA A 198 -2.25 15.18 -14.16
CA ALA A 198 -2.87 13.88 -14.25
C ALA A 198 -4.21 14.15 -14.96
N PRO A 199 -4.50 13.52 -16.10
CA PRO A 199 -5.84 13.64 -16.65
C PRO A 199 -6.77 13.26 -15.52
N ASP A 200 -7.85 14.03 -15.34
CA ASP A 200 -8.93 13.66 -14.43
C ASP A 200 -9.32 12.23 -14.78
N ALA A 201 -8.73 11.26 -14.06
CA ALA A 201 -8.99 9.87 -14.29
C ALA A 201 -10.44 9.67 -13.87
N HIS A 202 -11.30 9.34 -14.82
CA HIS A 202 -12.69 9.02 -14.53
C HIS A 202 -12.71 7.89 -13.51
N THR A 203 -13.24 8.17 -12.32
CA THR A 203 -13.42 7.15 -11.29
C THR A 203 -14.73 6.45 -11.51
N TYR A 204 -14.69 5.17 -11.81
CA TYR A 204 -15.87 4.35 -12.05
C TYR A 204 -16.75 4.21 -10.81
N GLN A 205 -18.05 4.45 -11.00
CA GLN A 205 -19.08 4.37 -9.97
C GLN A 205 -20.12 3.29 -10.31
N VAL A 206 -20.93 2.91 -9.32
CA VAL A 206 -22.10 2.05 -9.55
C VAL A 206 -23.00 2.70 -10.59
N GLY A 207 -23.38 1.93 -11.61
CA GLY A 207 -24.17 2.37 -12.76
C GLY A 207 -23.34 2.69 -14.01
N ASP A 208 -22.03 2.91 -13.89
CA ASP A 208 -21.16 3.10 -15.05
C ASP A 208 -20.99 1.79 -15.84
N THR A 209 -20.79 1.92 -17.14
CA THR A 209 -20.53 0.80 -18.02
C THR A 209 -19.10 0.87 -18.55
N LEU A 210 -18.34 -0.18 -18.30
CA LEU A 210 -16.96 -0.29 -18.71
C LEU A 210 -16.85 -0.79 -20.15
N LYS A 211 -15.77 -0.37 -20.82
CA LYS A 211 -15.29 -1.03 -22.02
C LYS A 211 -14.51 -2.28 -21.63
N ASN A 212 -14.22 -3.15 -22.62
CA ASN A 212 -13.40 -4.34 -22.40
C ASN A 212 -12.12 -3.99 -21.60
N LEU A 213 -11.81 -4.83 -20.62
CA LEU A 213 -10.64 -4.70 -19.77
C LEU A 213 -9.65 -5.83 -20.10
N ALA A 214 -8.38 -5.50 -20.15
CA ALA A 214 -7.31 -6.48 -20.28
C ALA A 214 -6.34 -6.33 -19.10
N PHE A 215 -5.97 -7.47 -18.52
CA PHE A 215 -5.03 -7.54 -17.39
C PHE A 215 -3.92 -8.54 -17.69
N THR A 216 -2.75 -8.29 -17.14
CA THR A 216 -1.68 -9.29 -17.02
C THR A 216 -1.65 -9.79 -15.58
N THR A 217 -1.75 -11.10 -15.41
CA THR A 217 -1.69 -11.73 -14.09
C THR A 217 -0.24 -11.87 -13.62
N ILE A 218 -0.06 -12.20 -12.33
CA ILE A 218 1.26 -12.50 -11.77
C ILE A 218 1.98 -13.69 -12.43
N ASN A 219 1.27 -14.50 -13.21
CA ASN A 219 1.83 -15.62 -13.98
C ASN A 219 2.07 -15.25 -15.46
N ASP A 220 2.10 -13.98 -15.80
CA ASP A 220 2.25 -13.44 -17.17
C ASP A 220 1.16 -13.88 -18.15
N ASN A 221 0.02 -14.36 -17.65
CA ASN A 221 -1.13 -14.68 -18.48
C ASN A 221 -1.95 -13.42 -18.76
N SER A 222 -2.34 -13.21 -20.01
CA SER A 222 -3.30 -12.16 -20.36
C SER A 222 -4.72 -12.64 -20.08
N ILE A 223 -5.49 -11.81 -19.38
CA ILE A 223 -6.93 -11.98 -19.18
C ILE A 223 -7.64 -10.83 -19.87
N GLU A 224 -8.54 -11.15 -20.78
CA GLU A 224 -9.42 -10.19 -21.42
C GLU A 224 -10.84 -10.39 -20.91
N LEU A 225 -11.38 -9.35 -20.27
CA LEU A 225 -12.78 -9.29 -19.86
C LEU A 225 -13.56 -8.58 -20.95
N LYS A 226 -14.30 -9.37 -21.74
CA LYS A 226 -15.17 -8.88 -22.82
C LYS A 226 -16.58 -8.70 -22.28
N PHE A 227 -17.20 -7.60 -22.66
CA PHE A 227 -18.57 -7.27 -22.31
C PHE A 227 -19.46 -7.27 -23.57
N GLY A 228 -20.78 -7.48 -23.38
CA GLY A 228 -21.77 -7.49 -24.47
C GLY A 228 -22.28 -8.87 -24.83
N GLU A 229 -22.82 -9.02 -26.02
CA GLU A 229 -23.57 -10.21 -26.44
C GLU A 229 -22.78 -11.53 -26.42
N ASP A 230 -21.45 -11.44 -26.58
CA ASP A 230 -20.56 -12.60 -26.54
C ASP A 230 -20.18 -13.04 -25.13
N ASN A 231 -20.56 -12.29 -24.09
CA ASN A 231 -20.21 -12.62 -22.71
C ASN A 231 -21.32 -13.44 -22.02
N SER A 232 -20.97 -14.62 -21.56
CA SER A 232 -21.91 -15.55 -20.91
C SER A 232 -21.99 -15.43 -19.38
N ALA A 233 -21.05 -14.73 -18.75
CA ALA A 233 -20.93 -14.63 -17.29
C ALA A 233 -20.84 -13.20 -16.80
N ASN A 234 -21.32 -12.95 -15.59
CA ASN A 234 -21.02 -11.72 -14.84
C ASN A 234 -19.54 -11.68 -14.47
N ILE A 235 -19.04 -10.52 -14.06
CA ILE A 235 -17.64 -10.33 -13.68
C ILE A 235 -17.55 -9.82 -12.24
N GLY A 236 -16.69 -10.43 -11.46
CA GLY A 236 -16.35 -10.00 -10.11
C GLY A 236 -14.89 -9.56 -10.05
N LEU A 237 -14.65 -8.33 -9.61
CA LEU A 237 -13.32 -7.85 -9.24
C LEU A 237 -13.21 -7.80 -7.72
N VAL A 238 -12.10 -8.30 -7.19
CA VAL A 238 -11.81 -8.24 -5.76
C VAL A 238 -10.49 -7.52 -5.54
N PHE A 239 -10.56 -6.40 -4.87
CA PHE A 239 -9.40 -5.61 -4.48
C PHE A 239 -8.95 -6.01 -3.07
N PHE A 240 -7.66 -6.34 -2.90
CA PHE A 240 -7.14 -6.86 -1.65
C PHE A 240 -5.67 -6.51 -1.42
N GLY A 241 -5.17 -6.79 -0.22
CA GLY A 241 -3.74 -6.82 0.11
C GLY A 241 -3.37 -8.21 0.65
N PRO A 242 -2.26 -8.84 0.23
CA PRO A 242 -1.90 -10.17 0.70
C PRO A 242 -1.60 -10.23 2.21
N TRP A 243 -1.38 -9.09 2.82
CA TRP A 243 -1.12 -8.88 4.24
C TRP A 243 -2.39 -8.56 5.05
N CYS A 244 -3.54 -8.33 4.40
CA CYS A 244 -4.76 -7.84 5.02
C CYS A 244 -5.25 -8.74 6.17
N GLU A 245 -5.23 -10.06 6.00
CA GLU A 245 -5.78 -11.02 6.95
C GLU A 245 -5.00 -11.03 8.28
N TRP A 246 -3.68 -11.08 8.23
CA TRP A 246 -2.83 -11.24 9.41
C TRP A 246 -2.36 -9.90 9.99
N TYR A 247 -2.04 -8.92 9.14
CA TYR A 247 -1.49 -7.65 9.61
C TYR A 247 -2.54 -6.75 10.29
N LEU A 248 -3.78 -6.79 9.79
CA LEU A 248 -4.86 -5.97 10.33
C LEU A 248 -5.56 -6.59 11.55
N GLU A 249 -5.24 -7.81 11.95
CA GLU A 249 -5.91 -8.53 13.05
C GLU A 249 -5.97 -7.70 14.34
N GLU A 250 -4.86 -7.05 14.71
CA GLU A 250 -4.77 -6.24 15.92
C GLU A 250 -5.32 -4.81 15.75
N THR A 251 -5.08 -4.21 14.58
CA THR A 251 -5.29 -2.76 14.39
C THR A 251 -6.58 -2.40 13.67
N ALA A 252 -7.14 -3.31 12.88
CA ALA A 252 -8.39 -3.18 12.14
C ALA A 252 -9.08 -4.56 11.98
N PRO A 253 -9.53 -5.21 13.08
CA PRO A 253 -9.99 -6.59 13.09
C PRO A 253 -11.18 -6.87 12.16
N ASP A 254 -12.08 -5.91 11.95
CA ASP A 254 -13.20 -6.07 11.02
C ASP A 254 -12.69 -6.21 9.58
N SER A 255 -11.69 -5.42 9.18
CA SER A 255 -11.06 -5.54 7.86
C SER A 255 -10.32 -6.87 7.71
N SER A 256 -9.58 -7.31 8.74
CA SER A 256 -8.91 -8.62 8.77
C SER A 256 -9.90 -9.76 8.55
N LYS A 257 -10.98 -9.78 9.34
CA LYS A 257 -12.05 -10.77 9.22
C LYS A 257 -12.69 -10.76 7.83
N ALA A 258 -12.99 -9.58 7.30
CA ALA A 258 -13.57 -9.44 5.96
C ALA A 258 -12.65 -9.98 4.87
N CYS A 259 -11.33 -9.76 4.97
CA CYS A 259 -10.34 -10.31 4.03
C CYS A 259 -10.38 -11.85 4.03
N THR A 260 -10.43 -12.48 5.21
CA THR A 260 -10.57 -13.93 5.35
C THR A 260 -11.87 -14.43 4.73
N GLN A 261 -13.00 -13.80 5.07
CA GLN A 261 -14.32 -14.18 4.55
C GLN A 261 -14.38 -14.11 3.01
N VAL A 262 -13.85 -13.03 2.42
CA VAL A 262 -13.82 -12.85 0.96
C VAL A 262 -12.94 -13.91 0.30
N ARG A 263 -11.76 -14.19 0.84
CA ARG A 263 -10.87 -15.24 0.30
C ARG A 263 -11.55 -16.60 0.32
N GLU A 264 -12.12 -17.02 1.46
CA GLU A 264 -12.80 -18.30 1.61
C GLU A 264 -14.00 -18.45 0.68
N LEU A 265 -14.81 -17.39 0.57
CA LEU A 265 -15.94 -17.35 -0.36
C LEU A 265 -15.49 -17.56 -1.81
N LEU A 266 -14.43 -16.85 -2.22
CA LEU A 266 -13.93 -16.94 -3.58
C LEU A 266 -13.32 -18.29 -3.91
N GLU A 267 -12.68 -18.96 -2.97
CA GLU A 267 -12.17 -20.34 -3.14
C GLU A 267 -13.30 -21.31 -3.41
N ASP A 268 -14.43 -21.17 -2.72
CA ASP A 268 -15.63 -21.99 -2.96
C ASP A 268 -16.34 -21.64 -4.27
N LYS A 269 -16.55 -20.36 -4.53
CA LYS A 269 -17.31 -19.85 -5.68
C LYS A 269 -16.52 -19.83 -7.00
N SER A 270 -15.19 -19.90 -6.96
CA SER A 270 -14.36 -19.97 -8.18
C SER A 270 -14.69 -21.19 -9.06
N LYS A 271 -15.33 -22.20 -8.48
CA LYS A 271 -15.82 -23.40 -9.15
C LYS A 271 -17.17 -23.21 -9.85
N SER A 272 -17.85 -22.07 -9.58
CA SER A 272 -19.12 -21.72 -10.23
C SER A 272 -18.86 -20.94 -11.52
N ASN A 273 -19.51 -21.33 -12.62
CA ASN A 273 -19.33 -20.70 -13.93
C ASN A 273 -20.15 -19.39 -14.11
N ASN A 274 -20.87 -18.93 -13.08
CA ASN A 274 -21.78 -17.80 -13.20
C ASN A 274 -21.09 -16.44 -13.13
N ILE A 275 -19.94 -16.35 -12.43
CA ILE A 275 -19.15 -15.13 -12.28
C ILE A 275 -17.69 -15.44 -12.60
N LYS A 276 -17.09 -14.63 -13.47
CA LYS A 276 -15.63 -14.65 -13.71
C LYS A 276 -14.95 -13.73 -12.71
N TRP A 277 -14.19 -14.33 -11.81
CA TRP A 277 -13.49 -13.61 -10.76
C TRP A 277 -12.05 -13.23 -11.16
N VAL A 278 -11.64 -12.01 -10.81
CA VAL A 278 -10.26 -11.52 -10.90
C VAL A 278 -9.92 -10.81 -9.61
N SER A 279 -8.83 -11.22 -8.98
CA SER A 279 -8.31 -10.57 -7.77
C SER A 279 -7.26 -9.53 -8.17
N ILE A 280 -7.36 -8.32 -7.60
CA ILE A 280 -6.46 -7.19 -7.86
C ILE A 280 -5.77 -6.82 -6.56
N SER A 281 -4.46 -6.99 -6.50
CA SER A 281 -3.68 -6.67 -5.30
C SER A 281 -3.15 -5.24 -5.33
N THR A 282 -3.23 -4.57 -4.18
CA THR A 282 -2.53 -3.30 -3.96
C THR A 282 -1.01 -3.47 -4.13
N ASN A 283 -0.33 -2.36 -4.45
CA ASN A 283 1.12 -2.28 -4.50
C ASN A 283 1.77 -1.91 -3.16
N VAL A 284 0.96 -1.52 -2.16
CA VAL A 284 1.44 -1.15 -0.83
C VAL A 284 1.75 -2.41 -0.04
N TRP A 285 2.99 -2.56 0.40
CA TRP A 285 3.49 -3.76 1.08
C TRP A 285 3.26 -5.05 0.28
N SER A 286 3.34 -4.97 -1.06
CA SER A 286 3.08 -6.10 -1.94
C SER A 286 4.06 -6.13 -3.11
N SER A 287 4.34 -7.33 -3.57
CA SER A 287 5.17 -7.62 -4.75
C SER A 287 4.65 -8.88 -5.44
N VAL A 288 5.06 -9.09 -6.69
CA VAL A 288 4.72 -10.31 -7.43
C VAL A 288 5.19 -11.57 -6.70
N ALA A 289 6.37 -11.53 -6.07
CA ALA A 289 6.90 -12.67 -5.30
C ALA A 289 6.01 -13.02 -4.10
N GLU A 290 5.58 -12.01 -3.32
CA GLU A 290 4.68 -12.22 -2.17
C GLU A 290 3.30 -12.69 -2.60
N LEU A 291 2.82 -12.26 -3.76
CA LEU A 291 1.56 -12.76 -4.32
C LEU A 291 1.65 -14.22 -4.78
N HIS A 292 2.82 -14.66 -5.26
CA HIS A 292 3.06 -16.08 -5.51
C HIS A 292 3.06 -16.91 -4.22
N GLU A 293 3.71 -16.41 -3.16
CA GLU A 293 3.68 -17.06 -1.85
C GLU A 293 2.27 -17.08 -1.24
N TYR A 294 1.53 -15.98 -1.34
CA TYR A 294 0.12 -15.91 -0.96
C TYR A 294 -0.71 -16.97 -1.68
N LYS A 295 -0.57 -17.04 -3.01
CA LYS A 295 -1.28 -18.01 -3.85
C LYS A 295 -0.96 -19.46 -3.44
N LYS A 296 0.30 -19.73 -3.13
CA LYS A 296 0.76 -21.06 -2.68
C LYS A 296 0.24 -21.39 -1.29
N SER A 297 0.30 -20.46 -0.35
CA SER A 297 -0.08 -20.66 1.06
C SER A 297 -1.56 -20.95 1.22
N TYR A 298 -2.40 -20.26 0.44
CA TYR A 298 -3.86 -20.44 0.50
C TYR A 298 -4.41 -21.39 -0.58
N GLY A 299 -3.57 -21.87 -1.50
CA GLY A 299 -4.00 -22.80 -2.57
C GLY A 299 -4.98 -22.18 -3.58
N THR A 300 -5.07 -20.84 -3.66
CA THR A 300 -6.06 -20.19 -4.52
C THR A 300 -5.76 -20.39 -6.01
N SER A 301 -6.80 -20.76 -6.77
CA SER A 301 -6.74 -20.91 -8.21
C SER A 301 -7.08 -19.61 -8.95
N LEU A 302 -7.58 -18.59 -8.25
CA LEU A 302 -8.01 -17.33 -8.85
C LEU A 302 -6.85 -16.62 -9.57
N PRO A 303 -7.14 -15.98 -10.70
CA PRO A 303 -6.18 -15.09 -11.34
C PRO A 303 -5.94 -13.87 -10.43
N ILE A 304 -4.67 -13.57 -10.20
CA ILE A 304 -4.24 -12.40 -9.43
C ILE A 304 -3.53 -11.42 -10.37
N VAL A 305 -3.97 -10.18 -10.33
CA VAL A 305 -3.36 -9.02 -10.99
C VAL A 305 -2.65 -8.19 -9.94
N PHE A 306 -1.42 -7.80 -10.20
CA PHE A 306 -0.68 -6.87 -9.36
C PHE A 306 -0.86 -5.45 -9.89
N ASP A 307 -1.51 -4.59 -9.12
CA ASP A 307 -1.69 -3.16 -9.47
C ASP A 307 -0.41 -2.37 -9.15
N GLY A 308 0.65 -2.67 -9.88
CA GLY A 308 2.01 -2.20 -9.59
C GLY A 308 2.18 -0.69 -9.55
N ASP A 309 1.33 0.10 -10.20
CA ASP A 309 1.37 1.56 -10.20
C ASP A 309 0.20 2.22 -9.44
N GLY A 310 -0.70 1.43 -8.87
CA GLY A 310 -1.87 1.91 -8.11
C GLY A 310 -3.01 2.44 -8.98
N LYS A 311 -2.93 2.26 -10.30
CA LYS A 311 -3.90 2.84 -11.23
C LYS A 311 -5.27 2.19 -11.14
N LEU A 312 -5.33 0.87 -10.93
CA LEU A 312 -6.60 0.16 -10.84
C LEU A 312 -7.36 0.56 -9.57
N PHE A 313 -6.67 0.67 -8.44
CA PHE A 313 -7.27 1.18 -7.21
C PHE A 313 -7.82 2.60 -7.40
N GLU A 314 -7.06 3.50 -8.06
CA GLU A 314 -7.49 4.88 -8.32
C GLU A 314 -8.71 4.94 -9.25
N VAL A 315 -8.66 4.31 -10.43
CA VAL A 315 -9.76 4.41 -11.42
C VAL A 315 -11.04 3.71 -10.97
N PHE A 316 -10.95 2.71 -10.11
CA PHE A 316 -12.11 2.10 -9.46
C PHE A 316 -12.48 2.79 -8.14
N GLY A 317 -11.75 3.81 -7.71
CA GLY A 317 -11.99 4.55 -6.48
C GLY A 317 -12.00 3.63 -5.25
N VAL A 318 -11.06 2.68 -5.20
CA VAL A 318 -10.95 1.71 -4.11
C VAL A 318 -10.03 2.27 -3.04
N ASN A 319 -10.60 2.56 -1.89
CA ASN A 319 -9.90 3.00 -0.68
C ASN A 319 -10.14 2.09 0.53
N GLN A 320 -10.83 0.98 0.31
CA GLN A 320 -11.09 -0.04 1.34
C GLN A 320 -10.68 -1.41 0.81
N ILE A 321 -10.05 -2.23 1.65
CA ILE A 321 -9.77 -3.63 1.36
C ILE A 321 -10.32 -4.50 2.49
N PRO A 322 -11.02 -5.60 2.12
CA PRO A 322 -11.37 -5.98 0.76
C PRO A 322 -12.51 -5.12 0.17
N THR A 323 -12.48 -4.92 -1.15
CA THR A 323 -13.61 -4.36 -1.90
C THR A 323 -14.01 -5.34 -3.00
N ILE A 324 -15.31 -5.58 -3.16
CA ILE A 324 -15.89 -6.39 -4.22
C ILE A 324 -16.64 -5.48 -5.18
N ILE A 325 -16.37 -5.62 -6.47
CA ILE A 325 -17.11 -4.95 -7.55
C ILE A 325 -17.75 -6.02 -8.41
N LEU A 326 -19.07 -5.96 -8.58
CA LEU A 326 -19.83 -6.84 -9.44
C LEU A 326 -20.29 -6.07 -10.68
N MET A 327 -20.09 -6.69 -11.83
CA MET A 327 -20.52 -6.19 -13.13
C MET A 327 -21.38 -7.22 -13.83
N ASP A 328 -22.42 -6.76 -14.49
CA ASP A 328 -23.22 -7.58 -15.38
C ASP A 328 -22.48 -7.92 -16.68
N LYS A 329 -23.13 -8.73 -17.53
CA LYS A 329 -22.60 -9.16 -18.82
C LYS A 329 -22.31 -8.01 -19.79
N SER A 330 -22.97 -6.86 -19.60
CA SER A 330 -22.77 -5.68 -20.42
C SER A 330 -21.58 -4.82 -19.98
N GLY A 331 -20.99 -5.14 -18.83
CA GLY A 331 -19.92 -4.35 -18.18
C GLY A 331 -20.43 -3.23 -17.28
N ARG A 332 -21.74 -3.19 -16.99
CA ARG A 332 -22.30 -2.23 -16.05
C ARG A 332 -21.98 -2.64 -14.63
N ILE A 333 -21.44 -1.71 -13.83
CA ILE A 333 -21.19 -1.93 -12.41
C ILE A 333 -22.54 -1.95 -11.68
N GLU A 334 -22.91 -3.11 -11.14
CA GLU A 334 -24.12 -3.29 -10.36
C GLU A 334 -23.93 -3.00 -8.88
N SER A 335 -22.78 -3.36 -8.35
CA SER A 335 -22.43 -3.08 -6.95
C SER A 335 -20.93 -2.88 -6.76
N LYS A 336 -20.60 -2.08 -5.74
CA LYS A 336 -19.26 -1.89 -5.20
C LYS A 336 -19.39 -1.83 -3.68
N VAL A 337 -18.89 -2.85 -3.00
CA VAL A 337 -19.05 -3.01 -1.54
C VAL A 337 -17.74 -3.32 -0.86
N SER A 338 -17.57 -2.78 0.32
CA SER A 338 -16.43 -2.98 1.21
C SER A 338 -16.89 -3.27 2.64
N VAL A 339 -16.01 -3.63 3.53
CA VAL A 339 -16.33 -3.97 4.94
C VAL A 339 -17.06 -2.86 5.71
N GLN A 340 -16.94 -1.60 5.28
CA GLN A 340 -17.62 -0.48 5.93
C GLN A 340 -19.07 -0.29 5.44
N ASP A 341 -19.45 -0.96 4.37
CA ASP A 341 -20.79 -0.86 3.81
C ASP A 341 -21.77 -1.80 4.53
N SER A 342 -22.94 -1.31 4.90
CA SER A 342 -23.98 -2.11 5.57
C SER A 342 -24.46 -3.30 4.74
N GLU A 343 -24.26 -3.26 3.43
CA GLU A 343 -24.67 -4.32 2.49
C GLU A 343 -23.59 -5.39 2.28
N PHE A 344 -22.39 -5.23 2.84
CA PHE A 344 -21.26 -6.11 2.60
C PHE A 344 -21.58 -7.59 2.90
N GLU A 345 -22.11 -7.88 4.09
CA GLU A 345 -22.49 -9.24 4.50
C GLU A 345 -23.63 -9.80 3.62
N ASN A 346 -24.58 -8.96 3.21
CA ASN A 346 -25.67 -9.37 2.33
C ASN A 346 -25.15 -9.76 0.94
N VAL A 347 -24.22 -8.99 0.40
CA VAL A 347 -23.58 -9.31 -0.88
C VAL A 347 -22.80 -10.61 -0.76
N LEU A 348 -21.97 -10.80 0.28
CA LEU A 348 -21.23 -12.04 0.49
C LEU A 348 -22.15 -13.27 0.53
N THR A 349 -23.28 -13.17 1.20
CA THR A 349 -24.22 -14.30 1.33
C THR A 349 -25.02 -14.56 0.05
N SER A 350 -25.19 -13.56 -0.81
CA SER A 350 -25.93 -13.68 -2.08
C SER A 350 -25.07 -14.22 -3.22
N LEU A 351 -23.76 -14.19 -3.09
CA LEU A 351 -22.79 -14.73 -4.07
C LEU A 351 -22.69 -16.25 -3.99
#